data_154c39c056bd35d298a0aaf002d312f4
#
_entry.id   154c39c056bd35d298a0aaf002d312f4
#
_cell.length_a   1.000
_cell.length_b   1.000
_cell.length_c   1.000
_cell.angle_alpha   90.00
_cell.angle_beta   90.00
_cell.angle_gamma   90.00
#
_symmetry.space_group_name_H-M   'P 1'
#
loop_
_entity.id
_entity.type
_entity.pdbx_description
1 polymer ?
#
loop_
_entity_poly.entity_id
_entity_poly.type
_entity_poly.pdbx_seq_one_letter_code
_entity_poly.pdbx_strand_id
1 'polypeptide(L)'
;MAANQDTTQLPSSDPKAGPDLKAGVDFDSLAENSPLLGHIDGEAVILVRQGQQIFAIGATCTHYGGPLAEGLVVGETIHCPWHHARFNLRTGEAEGAPALSPVSCFTVQREGSKVKAGKKCETNARVPLGRTPASVVIIGAGAAGAACADMLRAKGYEGPVTLVGNEEPGPVDRPNLSKDYLAGNAPEEWIPLRTREYYESIHVELVPNDPAGHIDTAKRTTTLRSGRVLNYGALLLATGAEPRSLAIEGVELSHVFKLRTLADSKAIIARAGQVKHAVVIGASFIGLEAAASLRHRGLEVTVVGQEKIPLEHVLGKELGEFVRRLHEQNGVRFCLADSPRIIRESRVELSSGQSIGAGLVVLGVGVTPRTALAESAGLTVDNGVVVDENLRASAPGVYAAGDVARYPDPISGDRLRIEHWVVAERQGQAVARAMLGIGGPFRDVPFFWSQHYDVAINYVGHAPSWDAVELQGDLDGRNATVIYRRKGRTLAVATIGRDRESLAAEERLLTEPRPTY
;
A
#
# COMPACT_ATOMS: atom_id res chain seq x y z
N MET A 1 -21.39 -9.54 -33.21
CA MET A 1 -20.32 -10.54 -33.19
C MET A 1 -19.78 -10.54 -31.78
N ALA A 2 -19.72 -11.70 -31.17
CA ALA A 2 -19.71 -11.92 -29.75
C ALA A 2 -18.56 -11.21 -29.01
N ALA A 3 -18.89 -10.43 -27.99
CA ALA A 3 -17.98 -9.93 -27.00
C ALA A 3 -17.47 -11.11 -26.18
N ASN A 4 -16.18 -11.37 -26.20
CA ASN A 4 -15.50 -12.23 -25.23
C ASN A 4 -15.54 -11.51 -23.90
N GLN A 5 -16.44 -11.94 -23.04
CA GLN A 5 -16.42 -11.66 -21.60
C GLN A 5 -15.37 -12.59 -20.98
N ASP A 6 -14.14 -12.17 -20.97
CA ASP A 6 -13.13 -12.70 -20.05
C ASP A 6 -12.88 -11.63 -18.97
N THR A 7 -13.93 -11.41 -18.18
CA THR A 7 -13.76 -10.84 -16.86
C THR A 7 -12.96 -11.86 -16.07
N THR A 8 -11.71 -11.53 -15.73
CA THR A 8 -10.98 -12.13 -14.63
C THR A 8 -11.86 -11.97 -13.39
N GLN A 9 -12.77 -12.91 -13.18
CA GLN A 9 -13.46 -13.07 -11.92
C GLN A 9 -12.34 -13.27 -10.89
N LEU A 10 -12.22 -12.29 -9.98
CA LEU A 10 -11.62 -12.54 -8.68
C LEU A 10 -12.09 -13.92 -8.25
N PRO A 11 -11.22 -14.85 -7.84
CA PRO A 11 -11.67 -16.12 -7.30
C PRO A 11 -12.52 -15.77 -6.08
N SER A 12 -13.83 -15.63 -6.30
CA SER A 12 -14.78 -15.59 -5.22
C SER A 12 -14.58 -16.92 -4.53
N SER A 13 -14.13 -16.90 -3.29
CA SER A 13 -14.28 -18.08 -2.45
C SER A 13 -15.77 -18.42 -2.53
N ASP A 14 -16.10 -19.49 -3.25
CA ASP A 14 -17.48 -19.99 -3.29
C ASP A 14 -17.93 -20.05 -1.83
N PRO A 15 -18.95 -19.29 -1.40
CA PRO A 15 -19.37 -19.25 -0.01
C PRO A 15 -19.80 -20.62 0.52
N LYS A 16 -19.85 -21.62 -0.34
CA LYS A 16 -20.09 -23.04 -0.01
C LYS A 16 -18.90 -23.95 -0.28
N ALA A 17 -17.71 -23.38 -0.59
CA ALA A 17 -16.51 -24.20 -0.77
C ALA A 17 -16.12 -24.88 0.53
N GLY A 18 -15.75 -26.15 0.44
CA GLY A 18 -15.35 -26.97 1.59
C GLY A 18 -16.51 -27.47 2.45
N PRO A 19 -16.22 -28.09 3.61
CA PRO A 19 -17.23 -28.68 4.50
C PRO A 19 -18.06 -27.61 5.22
N ASP A 20 -19.30 -28.01 5.61
CA ASP A 20 -20.10 -27.27 6.60
C ASP A 20 -19.46 -27.43 7.98
N LEU A 21 -18.91 -26.35 8.50
CA LEU A 21 -18.19 -26.34 9.78
C LEU A 21 -19.10 -26.47 11.00
N LYS A 22 -20.42 -26.24 10.84
CA LYS A 22 -21.42 -26.56 11.89
C LYS A 22 -21.62 -28.07 12.05
N ALA A 23 -21.57 -28.82 10.95
CA ALA A 23 -21.62 -30.26 10.98
C ALA A 23 -20.36 -30.88 11.61
N GLY A 24 -19.26 -30.16 11.56
CA GLY A 24 -17.98 -30.50 12.16
C GLY A 24 -17.07 -31.32 11.27
N VAL A 25 -15.77 -31.14 11.50
CA VAL A 25 -14.66 -31.86 10.84
C VAL A 25 -13.85 -32.63 11.87
N ASP A 26 -13.10 -33.66 11.44
CA ASP A 26 -12.23 -34.39 12.35
C ASP A 26 -11.01 -33.53 12.76
N PHE A 27 -10.69 -33.54 14.06
CA PHE A 27 -9.53 -32.82 14.60
C PHE A 27 -8.22 -33.26 13.95
N ASP A 28 -8.05 -34.55 13.70
CA ASP A 28 -6.84 -35.13 13.11
C ASP A 28 -6.71 -34.83 11.61
N SER A 29 -7.80 -34.38 10.97
CA SER A 29 -7.76 -33.89 9.58
C SER A 29 -7.24 -32.45 9.47
N LEU A 30 -7.16 -31.70 10.57
CA LEU A 30 -6.65 -30.34 10.60
C LEU A 30 -5.12 -30.36 10.71
N ALA A 31 -4.44 -30.02 9.61
CA ALA A 31 -2.99 -29.89 9.62
C ALA A 31 -2.54 -28.68 10.47
N GLU A 32 -1.42 -28.82 11.17
CA GLU A 32 -0.85 -27.77 12.03
C GLU A 32 -0.49 -26.52 11.22
N ASN A 33 -0.93 -25.33 11.69
CA ASN A 33 -0.69 -24.04 11.03
C ASN A 33 -1.11 -23.99 9.55
N SER A 34 -2.08 -24.81 9.15
CA SER A 34 -2.60 -24.85 7.78
C SER A 34 -4.08 -24.53 7.79
N PRO A 35 -4.53 -23.47 7.11
CA PRO A 35 -5.95 -23.12 7.06
C PRO A 35 -6.75 -24.19 6.31
N LEU A 36 -7.85 -24.69 6.91
CA LEU A 36 -8.86 -25.48 6.24
C LEU A 36 -10.02 -24.56 5.84
N LEU A 37 -10.29 -24.42 4.53
CA LEU A 37 -11.45 -23.70 4.04
C LEU A 37 -12.72 -24.52 4.25
N GLY A 38 -13.76 -23.88 4.77
CA GLY A 38 -15.12 -24.40 4.90
C GLY A 38 -16.12 -23.26 4.91
N HIS A 39 -17.36 -23.51 5.36
CA HIS A 39 -18.38 -22.48 5.41
C HIS A 39 -19.29 -22.59 6.64
N ILE A 40 -19.88 -21.48 7.04
CA ILE A 40 -20.91 -21.36 8.09
C ILE A 40 -22.02 -20.46 7.56
N ASP A 41 -23.24 -20.97 7.44
CA ASP A 41 -24.43 -20.22 6.98
C ASP A 41 -24.22 -19.43 5.67
N GLY A 42 -23.40 -19.97 4.75
CA GLY A 42 -23.08 -19.32 3.47
C GLY A 42 -21.96 -18.28 3.56
N GLU A 43 -21.28 -18.15 4.68
CA GLU A 43 -20.05 -17.34 4.81
C GLU A 43 -18.83 -18.28 4.74
N ALA A 44 -17.85 -17.94 3.90
CA ALA A 44 -16.59 -18.66 3.80
C ALA A 44 -15.75 -18.44 5.07
N VAL A 45 -15.30 -19.53 5.69
CA VAL A 45 -14.59 -19.52 6.98
C VAL A 45 -13.37 -20.43 6.89
N ILE A 46 -12.27 -20.06 7.51
CA ILE A 46 -11.11 -20.92 7.70
C ILE A 46 -11.03 -21.42 9.13
N LEU A 47 -10.68 -22.71 9.29
CA LEU A 47 -10.22 -23.28 10.56
C LEU A 47 -8.69 -23.35 10.54
N VAL A 48 -8.05 -22.92 11.63
CA VAL A 48 -6.60 -23.03 11.83
C VAL A 48 -6.34 -23.75 13.15
N ARG A 49 -5.58 -24.83 13.09
CA ARG A 49 -5.13 -25.60 14.27
C ARG A 49 -3.74 -25.13 14.71
N GLN A 50 -3.58 -24.92 16.01
CA GLN A 50 -2.27 -24.68 16.67
C GLN A 50 -2.22 -25.54 17.96
N GLY A 51 -1.56 -26.67 17.87
CA GLY A 51 -1.55 -27.67 18.94
C GLY A 51 -2.95 -28.19 19.26
N GLN A 52 -3.44 -27.90 20.46
CA GLN A 52 -4.81 -28.25 20.89
C GLN A 52 -5.82 -27.11 20.66
N GLN A 53 -5.35 -25.93 20.29
CA GLN A 53 -6.21 -24.77 20.03
C GLN A 53 -6.64 -24.75 18.57
N ILE A 54 -7.86 -24.31 18.33
CA ILE A 54 -8.42 -24.16 16.99
C ILE A 54 -9.11 -22.82 16.91
N PHE A 55 -8.86 -22.11 15.84
CA PHE A 55 -9.42 -20.79 15.54
C PHE A 55 -10.31 -20.88 14.31
N ALA A 56 -11.37 -20.06 14.28
CA ALA A 56 -12.28 -19.94 13.15
C ALA A 56 -12.51 -18.47 12.82
N ILE A 57 -12.09 -18.04 11.64
CA ILE A 57 -12.28 -16.68 11.17
C ILE A 57 -12.76 -16.65 9.71
N GLY A 58 -13.33 -15.54 9.27
CA GLY A 58 -13.72 -15.35 7.87
C GLY A 58 -12.58 -15.62 6.91
N ALA A 59 -12.85 -16.29 5.78
CA ALA A 59 -11.85 -16.71 4.81
C ALA A 59 -11.47 -15.65 3.78
N THR A 60 -12.15 -14.49 3.78
CA THR A 60 -11.98 -13.45 2.76
C THR A 60 -11.35 -12.19 3.36
N CYS A 61 -10.20 -11.80 2.84
CA CYS A 61 -9.50 -10.58 3.25
C CYS A 61 -10.35 -9.33 2.98
N THR A 62 -10.47 -8.45 3.96
CA THR A 62 -11.30 -7.23 3.87
C THR A 62 -10.65 -6.09 3.06
N HIS A 63 -9.44 -6.27 2.54
CA HIS A 63 -8.82 -5.32 1.62
C HIS A 63 -9.43 -5.44 0.21
N TYR A 64 -9.02 -6.46 -0.57
CA TYR A 64 -9.51 -6.69 -1.95
C TYR A 64 -10.07 -8.11 -2.16
N GLY A 65 -10.55 -8.76 -1.11
CA GLY A 65 -11.17 -10.08 -1.24
C GLY A 65 -10.20 -11.27 -1.33
N GLY A 66 -8.91 -11.08 -1.01
CA GLY A 66 -7.90 -12.13 -1.10
C GLY A 66 -8.23 -13.37 -0.27
N PRO A 67 -7.88 -14.61 -0.75
CA PRO A 67 -8.24 -15.87 -0.14
C PRO A 67 -7.33 -16.18 1.06
N LEU A 68 -7.80 -16.00 2.29
CA LEU A 68 -7.00 -16.28 3.49
C LEU A 68 -6.68 -17.77 3.64
N ALA A 69 -7.45 -18.67 3.01
CA ALA A 69 -7.15 -20.10 2.99
C ALA A 69 -5.82 -20.44 2.30
N GLU A 70 -5.33 -19.59 1.41
CA GLU A 70 -4.05 -19.71 0.71
C GLU A 70 -2.92 -18.94 1.42
N GLY A 71 -3.25 -18.25 2.50
CA GLY A 71 -2.33 -17.42 3.27
C GLY A 71 -1.30 -18.21 4.08
N LEU A 72 -0.46 -17.45 4.80
CA LEU A 72 0.56 -17.98 5.68
C LEU A 72 0.19 -17.68 7.15
N VAL A 73 0.15 -18.72 7.96
CA VAL A 73 -0.03 -18.59 9.41
C VAL A 73 1.32 -18.30 10.06
N VAL A 74 1.41 -17.20 10.80
CA VAL A 74 2.60 -16.76 11.54
C VAL A 74 2.20 -16.40 12.96
N GLY A 75 2.67 -17.15 13.94
CA GLY A 75 2.21 -16.97 15.31
C GLY A 75 0.68 -17.05 15.41
N GLU A 76 0.05 -16.07 16.04
CA GLU A 76 -1.41 -15.98 16.18
C GLU A 76 -2.08 -15.17 15.05
N THR A 77 -1.41 -14.98 13.90
CA THR A 77 -1.96 -14.24 12.76
C THR A 77 -1.97 -15.06 11.48
N ILE A 78 -2.90 -14.73 10.57
CA ILE A 78 -2.87 -15.19 9.19
C ILE A 78 -2.57 -14.01 8.26
N HIS A 79 -1.64 -14.20 7.34
CA HIS A 79 -1.20 -13.20 6.37
C HIS A 79 -1.86 -13.49 5.02
N CYS A 80 -2.53 -12.48 4.46
CA CYS A 80 -3.17 -12.56 3.15
C CYS A 80 -2.12 -12.74 2.03
N PRO A 81 -2.32 -13.68 1.08
CA PRO A 81 -1.35 -13.94 0.02
C PRO A 81 -1.18 -12.77 -0.95
N TRP A 82 -2.21 -11.93 -1.15
CA TRP A 82 -2.14 -10.89 -2.18
C TRP A 82 -1.33 -9.66 -1.76
N HIS A 83 -1.67 -9.05 -0.59
CA HIS A 83 -1.05 -7.79 -0.20
C HIS A 83 -0.56 -7.80 1.25
N HIS A 84 -0.34 -9.00 1.84
CA HIS A 84 0.26 -9.19 3.16
C HIS A 84 -0.51 -8.55 4.33
N ALA A 85 -1.83 -8.32 4.19
CA ALA A 85 -2.68 -7.93 5.31
C ALA A 85 -2.67 -9.03 6.39
N ARG A 86 -2.64 -8.64 7.68
CA ARG A 86 -2.50 -9.57 8.80
C ARG A 86 -3.76 -9.53 9.67
N PHE A 87 -4.33 -10.70 9.93
CA PHE A 87 -5.51 -10.86 10.77
C PHE A 87 -5.21 -11.76 11.96
N ASN A 88 -5.67 -11.35 13.15
CA ASN A 88 -5.56 -12.14 14.37
C ASN A 88 -6.50 -13.34 14.31
N LEU A 89 -5.98 -14.55 14.56
CA LEU A 89 -6.75 -15.78 14.49
C LEU A 89 -7.80 -15.90 15.62
N ARG A 90 -7.58 -15.23 16.77
CA ARG A 90 -8.49 -15.28 17.93
C ARG A 90 -9.64 -14.30 17.81
N THR A 91 -9.40 -13.16 17.20
CA THR A 91 -10.35 -12.02 17.23
C THR A 91 -10.85 -11.64 15.84
N GLY A 92 -10.17 -12.03 14.78
CA GLY A 92 -10.41 -11.54 13.42
C GLY A 92 -9.94 -10.10 13.18
N GLU A 93 -9.35 -9.42 14.17
CA GLU A 93 -8.88 -8.04 14.03
C GLU A 93 -7.82 -7.91 12.93
N ALA A 94 -7.89 -6.83 12.14
CA ALA A 94 -6.86 -6.46 11.18
C ALA A 94 -5.69 -5.81 11.92
N GLU A 95 -4.65 -6.58 12.22
CA GLU A 95 -3.47 -6.11 12.96
C GLU A 95 -2.41 -5.47 12.09
N GLY A 96 -2.39 -5.81 10.80
CA GLY A 96 -1.45 -5.25 9.81
C GLY A 96 -2.14 -4.90 8.50
N ALA A 97 -1.97 -3.64 8.08
CA ALA A 97 -2.46 -3.15 6.79
C ALA A 97 -1.91 -3.98 5.60
N PRO A 98 -2.60 -3.93 4.44
CA PRO A 98 -3.58 -2.91 4.02
C PRO A 98 -5.04 -3.17 4.38
N ALA A 99 -5.38 -4.25 5.07
CA ALA A 99 -6.72 -4.40 5.61
C ALA A 99 -6.90 -3.48 6.84
N LEU A 100 -7.98 -2.68 6.84
CA LEU A 100 -8.33 -1.76 7.91
C LEU A 100 -9.57 -2.21 8.69
N SER A 101 -10.28 -3.25 8.21
CA SER A 101 -11.46 -3.82 8.86
C SER A 101 -11.20 -5.26 9.30
N PRO A 102 -11.79 -5.71 10.42
CA PRO A 102 -11.68 -7.10 10.85
C PRO A 102 -12.42 -8.06 9.90
N VAL A 103 -12.05 -9.34 9.94
CA VAL A 103 -12.86 -10.44 9.43
C VAL A 103 -13.74 -10.97 10.56
N SER A 104 -14.81 -11.70 10.20
CA SER A 104 -15.66 -12.38 11.19
C SER A 104 -14.84 -13.35 12.05
N CYS A 105 -15.17 -13.48 13.33
CA CYS A 105 -14.62 -14.48 14.24
C CYS A 105 -15.75 -15.41 14.71
N PHE A 106 -15.47 -16.68 14.88
CA PHE A 106 -16.46 -17.68 15.28
C PHE A 106 -16.00 -18.51 16.48
N THR A 107 -16.95 -18.89 17.33
CA THR A 107 -16.69 -19.81 18.42
C THR A 107 -16.36 -21.20 17.88
N VAL A 108 -15.41 -21.88 18.50
CA VAL A 108 -15.03 -23.25 18.15
C VAL A 108 -15.26 -24.15 19.36
N GLN A 109 -15.85 -25.32 19.13
CA GLN A 109 -16.08 -26.36 20.15
C GLN A 109 -15.51 -27.67 19.63
N ARG A 110 -14.90 -28.43 20.55
CA ARG A 110 -14.42 -29.81 20.26
C ARG A 110 -15.24 -30.80 21.05
N GLU A 111 -15.86 -31.73 20.35
CA GLU A 111 -16.63 -32.85 20.90
C GLU A 111 -15.96 -34.18 20.50
N GLY A 112 -15.14 -34.74 21.39
CA GLY A 112 -14.33 -35.91 21.08
C GLY A 112 -13.32 -35.63 19.96
N SER A 113 -13.42 -36.35 18.83
CA SER A 113 -12.60 -36.13 17.65
C SER A 113 -13.15 -35.04 16.73
N LYS A 114 -14.39 -34.57 16.93
CA LYS A 114 -15.01 -33.59 16.04
C LYS A 114 -14.82 -32.14 16.52
N VAL A 115 -14.53 -31.29 15.57
CA VAL A 115 -14.39 -29.82 15.72
C VAL A 115 -15.53 -29.15 14.98
N LYS A 116 -16.30 -28.35 15.68
CA LYS A 116 -17.41 -27.55 15.14
C LYS A 116 -17.15 -26.07 15.31
N ALA A 117 -17.42 -25.26 14.28
CA ALA A 117 -17.47 -23.82 14.40
C ALA A 117 -18.94 -23.36 14.43
N GLY A 118 -19.21 -22.36 15.25
CA GLY A 118 -20.60 -21.98 15.60
C GLY A 118 -20.90 -20.50 15.41
N LYS A 119 -21.29 -19.83 16.48
CA LYS A 119 -21.75 -18.44 16.47
C LYS A 119 -20.61 -17.46 16.24
N LYS A 120 -20.91 -16.31 15.60
CA LYS A 120 -19.96 -15.20 15.53
C LYS A 120 -19.59 -14.72 16.95
N CYS A 121 -18.31 -14.48 17.15
CA CYS A 121 -17.81 -13.86 18.37
C CYS A 121 -18.08 -12.35 18.36
N GLU A 122 -18.43 -11.79 19.49
CA GLU A 122 -18.32 -10.35 19.68
C GLU A 122 -16.84 -10.03 19.95
N THR A 123 -16.19 -9.38 18.99
CA THR A 123 -14.77 -9.04 19.06
C THR A 123 -14.58 -7.69 19.77
N ASN A 124 -14.59 -7.69 21.09
CA ASN A 124 -14.41 -6.48 21.89
C ASN A 124 -13.42 -6.67 23.06
N ALA A 125 -12.35 -7.41 22.87
CA ALA A 125 -11.27 -7.43 23.86
C ALA A 125 -10.55 -6.08 23.85
N ARG A 126 -11.03 -5.11 24.65
CA ARG A 126 -10.34 -3.83 24.86
C ARG A 126 -9.00 -4.10 25.52
N VAL A 127 -7.91 -3.81 24.84
CA VAL A 127 -6.57 -3.82 25.45
C VAL A 127 -6.49 -2.64 26.42
N PRO A 128 -6.03 -2.83 27.67
CA PRO A 128 -5.81 -1.71 28.56
C PRO A 128 -4.87 -0.69 27.92
N LEU A 129 -5.33 0.54 27.73
CA LEU A 129 -4.53 1.62 27.17
C LEU A 129 -3.56 2.15 28.22
N GLY A 130 -2.36 2.54 27.78
CA GLY A 130 -1.42 3.27 28.59
C GLY A 130 -1.84 4.74 28.79
N ARG A 131 -0.89 5.65 28.86
CA ARG A 131 -1.20 7.08 28.92
C ARG A 131 -1.68 7.58 27.55
N THR A 132 -2.97 7.91 27.43
CA THR A 132 -3.56 8.41 26.20
C THR A 132 -3.43 9.94 26.08
N PRO A 133 -3.26 10.49 24.86
CA PRO A 133 -3.29 11.93 24.62
C PRO A 133 -4.71 12.49 24.85
N ALA A 134 -4.82 13.77 25.25
CA ALA A 134 -6.10 14.44 25.42
C ALA A 134 -6.86 14.62 24.09
N SER A 135 -6.15 14.75 22.98
CA SER A 135 -6.68 14.84 21.63
C SER A 135 -5.61 14.43 20.62
N VAL A 136 -6.02 13.97 19.44
CA VAL A 136 -5.13 13.62 18.33
C VAL A 136 -5.49 14.46 17.10
N VAL A 137 -4.48 15.12 16.52
CA VAL A 137 -4.60 15.77 15.22
C VAL A 137 -3.71 15.03 14.21
N ILE A 138 -4.28 14.67 13.08
CA ILE A 138 -3.59 13.97 11.98
C ILE A 138 -3.56 14.90 10.78
N ILE A 139 -2.37 15.31 10.34
CA ILE A 139 -2.18 16.18 9.17
C ILE A 139 -1.79 15.31 7.96
N GLY A 140 -2.73 15.12 7.07
CA GLY A 140 -2.64 14.30 5.87
C GLY A 140 -3.61 13.13 5.90
N ALA A 141 -4.64 13.19 5.07
CA ALA A 141 -5.69 12.18 4.90
C ALA A 141 -5.34 11.15 3.80
N GLY A 142 -4.08 10.70 3.76
CA GLY A 142 -3.63 9.59 2.89
C GLY A 142 -3.59 8.27 3.66
N ALA A 143 -2.86 7.27 3.13
CA ALA A 143 -2.70 5.94 3.71
C ALA A 143 -2.38 5.95 5.21
N ALA A 144 -1.30 6.63 5.60
CA ALA A 144 -0.85 6.66 6.98
C ALA A 144 -1.84 7.36 7.92
N GLY A 145 -2.44 8.47 7.47
CA GLY A 145 -3.41 9.22 8.28
C GLY A 145 -4.71 8.45 8.49
N ALA A 146 -5.27 7.85 7.45
CA ALA A 146 -6.47 7.03 7.52
C ALA A 146 -6.26 5.80 8.41
N ALA A 147 -5.17 5.07 8.20
CA ALA A 147 -4.83 3.89 9.00
C ALA A 147 -4.58 4.23 10.48
N CYS A 148 -4.02 5.41 10.78
CA CYS A 148 -3.86 5.90 12.15
C CYS A 148 -5.22 6.17 12.80
N ALA A 149 -6.12 6.88 12.10
CA ALA A 149 -7.45 7.19 12.62
C ALA A 149 -8.27 5.92 12.92
N ASP A 150 -8.30 4.96 11.96
CA ASP A 150 -8.97 3.68 12.13
C ASP A 150 -8.38 2.88 13.29
N MET A 151 -7.05 2.79 13.41
CA MET A 151 -6.38 2.04 14.47
C MET A 151 -6.59 2.66 15.85
N LEU A 152 -6.61 3.99 15.99
CA LEU A 152 -6.94 4.65 17.25
C LEU A 152 -8.31 4.18 17.76
N ARG A 153 -9.31 4.13 16.89
CA ARG A 153 -10.67 3.70 17.25
C ARG A 153 -10.75 2.18 17.48
N ALA A 154 -10.11 1.40 16.63
CA ALA A 154 -10.04 -0.06 16.81
C ALA A 154 -9.44 -0.47 18.17
N LYS A 155 -8.46 0.31 18.66
CA LYS A 155 -7.84 0.06 19.99
C LYS A 155 -8.57 0.76 21.15
N GLY A 156 -9.73 1.37 20.92
CA GLY A 156 -10.62 1.90 21.95
C GLY A 156 -10.26 3.31 22.46
N TYR A 157 -9.49 4.10 21.69
CA TYR A 157 -9.29 5.50 22.03
C TYR A 157 -10.59 6.30 21.84
N GLU A 158 -11.07 6.93 22.90
CA GLU A 158 -12.35 7.68 22.93
C GLU A 158 -12.16 9.21 22.83
N GLY A 159 -10.92 9.71 22.94
CA GLY A 159 -10.63 11.14 22.84
C GLY A 159 -10.86 11.71 21.42
N PRO A 160 -10.92 13.04 21.27
CA PRO A 160 -11.08 13.69 19.97
C PRO A 160 -9.99 13.30 18.97
N VAL A 161 -10.40 12.99 17.73
CA VAL A 161 -9.52 12.75 16.59
C VAL A 161 -9.97 13.63 15.44
N THR A 162 -9.06 14.49 14.94
CA THR A 162 -9.28 15.33 13.76
C THR A 162 -8.33 14.89 12.65
N LEU A 163 -8.87 14.48 11.51
CA LEU A 163 -8.14 14.08 10.30
C LEU A 163 -8.22 15.19 9.26
N VAL A 164 -7.10 15.86 9.04
CA VAL A 164 -6.98 17.04 8.14
C VAL A 164 -6.46 16.60 6.78
N GLY A 165 -7.19 16.92 5.72
CA GLY A 165 -6.85 16.60 4.33
C GLY A 165 -6.77 17.81 3.41
N ASN A 166 -6.23 17.60 2.20
CA ASN A 166 -6.16 18.59 1.13
C ASN A 166 -6.99 18.18 -0.11
N GLU A 167 -7.77 17.14 -0.01
CA GLU A 167 -8.54 16.55 -1.11
C GLU A 167 -9.97 16.21 -0.67
N GLU A 168 -10.93 16.35 -1.58
CA GLU A 168 -12.25 15.72 -1.52
C GLU A 168 -12.25 14.43 -2.37
N PRO A 169 -12.95 13.37 -1.95
CA PRO A 169 -13.90 13.27 -0.82
C PRO A 169 -13.24 12.96 0.54
N GLY A 170 -11.92 12.90 0.63
CA GLY A 170 -11.16 12.53 1.82
C GLY A 170 -10.11 11.46 1.51
N PRO A 171 -9.86 10.49 2.41
CA PRO A 171 -8.92 9.42 2.14
C PRO A 171 -9.35 8.55 0.96
N VAL A 172 -8.44 8.39 -0.03
CA VAL A 172 -8.68 7.62 -1.25
C VAL A 172 -7.64 6.53 -1.43
N ASP A 173 -8.04 5.44 -2.09
CA ASP A 173 -7.15 4.36 -2.52
C ASP A 173 -6.28 4.82 -3.70
N ARG A 174 -5.10 5.33 -3.39
CA ARG A 174 -4.16 5.85 -4.42
C ARG A 174 -3.59 4.79 -5.34
N PRO A 175 -3.28 3.56 -4.90
CA PRO A 175 -2.88 2.49 -5.80
C PRO A 175 -3.82 2.29 -6.97
N ASN A 176 -5.12 2.44 -6.75
CA ASN A 176 -6.12 2.28 -7.79
C ASN A 176 -6.09 3.39 -8.85
N LEU A 177 -5.61 4.59 -8.49
CA LEU A 177 -5.58 5.77 -9.38
C LEU A 177 -4.63 5.62 -10.58
N SER A 178 -3.63 4.72 -10.52
CA SER A 178 -2.74 4.37 -11.63
C SER A 178 -3.09 3.05 -12.32
N LYS A 179 -3.99 2.26 -11.71
CA LYS A 179 -4.37 0.90 -12.12
C LYS A 179 -5.82 0.84 -12.62
N ASP A 180 -6.67 0.11 -11.93
CA ASP A 180 -8.02 -0.23 -12.38
C ASP A 180 -8.93 0.98 -12.61
N TYR A 181 -8.86 2.00 -11.77
CA TYR A 181 -9.62 3.23 -11.97
C TYR A 181 -9.14 3.98 -13.23
N LEU A 182 -7.83 4.16 -13.39
CA LEU A 182 -7.28 4.79 -14.58
C LEU A 182 -7.56 3.95 -15.84
N ALA A 183 -7.52 2.62 -15.73
CA ALA A 183 -7.84 1.70 -16.82
C ALA A 183 -9.33 1.71 -17.19
N GLY A 184 -10.23 2.03 -16.26
CA GLY A 184 -11.68 2.02 -16.43
C GLY A 184 -12.35 0.72 -15.97
N ASN A 185 -11.65 -0.10 -15.21
CA ASN A 185 -12.12 -1.37 -14.66
C ASN A 185 -12.78 -1.19 -13.28
N ALA A 186 -12.43 -0.14 -12.53
CA ALA A 186 -13.02 0.19 -11.24
C ALA A 186 -13.90 1.45 -11.32
N PRO A 187 -15.12 1.44 -10.77
CA PRO A 187 -15.97 2.60 -10.69
C PRO A 187 -15.47 3.58 -9.62
N GLU A 188 -15.87 4.86 -9.72
CA GLU A 188 -15.38 5.91 -8.82
C GLU A 188 -15.77 5.71 -7.36
N GLU A 189 -16.92 5.11 -7.10
CA GLU A 189 -17.43 4.82 -5.76
C GLU A 189 -16.56 3.84 -4.95
N TRP A 190 -15.63 3.12 -5.61
CA TRP A 190 -14.67 2.24 -4.94
C TRP A 190 -13.40 2.98 -4.50
N ILE A 191 -13.21 4.22 -4.94
CA ILE A 191 -11.97 4.96 -4.69
C ILE A 191 -11.86 5.51 -3.26
N PRO A 192 -12.92 6.03 -2.61
CA PRO A 192 -12.82 6.40 -1.20
C PRO A 192 -12.50 5.18 -0.32
N LEU A 193 -11.47 5.28 0.54
CA LEU A 193 -11.14 4.21 1.51
C LEU A 193 -12.30 3.96 2.47
N ARG A 194 -12.98 5.01 2.85
CA ARG A 194 -14.17 5.02 3.71
C ARG A 194 -15.08 6.16 3.30
N THR A 195 -16.38 6.02 3.57
CA THR A 195 -17.33 7.11 3.37
C THR A 195 -17.22 8.16 4.48
N ARG A 196 -17.78 9.34 4.28
CA ARG A 196 -17.85 10.38 5.32
C ARG A 196 -18.64 9.90 6.54
N GLU A 197 -19.74 9.21 6.31
CA GLU A 197 -20.62 8.65 7.36
C GLU A 197 -19.88 7.62 8.22
N TYR A 198 -18.92 6.88 7.64
CA TYR A 198 -18.06 5.99 8.41
C TYR A 198 -17.22 6.78 9.41
N TYR A 199 -16.52 7.86 8.99
CA TYR A 199 -15.72 8.67 9.90
C TYR A 199 -16.59 9.32 10.99
N GLU A 200 -17.79 9.78 10.66
CA GLU A 200 -18.77 10.29 11.62
C GLU A 200 -19.18 9.21 12.64
N SER A 201 -19.46 7.99 12.16
CA SER A 201 -19.88 6.85 13.01
C SER A 201 -18.82 6.41 14.01
N ILE A 202 -17.54 6.59 13.66
CA ILE A 202 -16.40 6.30 14.57
C ILE A 202 -15.90 7.57 15.29
N HIS A 203 -16.63 8.67 15.25
CA HIS A 203 -16.29 9.94 15.90
C HIS A 203 -14.91 10.49 15.51
N VAL A 204 -14.54 10.41 14.22
CA VAL A 204 -13.39 11.08 13.64
C VAL A 204 -13.87 12.29 12.87
N GLU A 205 -13.42 13.47 13.26
CA GLU A 205 -13.69 14.70 12.53
C GLU A 205 -12.83 14.75 11.27
N LEU A 206 -13.47 14.60 10.11
CA LEU A 206 -12.79 14.74 8.81
C LEU A 206 -12.87 16.19 8.34
N VAL A 207 -11.69 16.80 8.13
CA VAL A 207 -11.54 18.18 7.63
C VAL A 207 -10.87 18.14 6.25
N PRO A 208 -11.63 17.99 5.17
CA PRO A 208 -11.08 18.00 3.81
C PRO A 208 -10.84 19.43 3.33
N ASN A 209 -10.01 19.59 2.28
CA ASN A 209 -9.73 20.86 1.59
C ASN A 209 -9.25 22.02 2.45
N ASP A 210 -8.85 21.78 3.72
CA ASP A 210 -8.35 22.81 4.61
C ASP A 210 -7.01 22.38 5.24
N PRO A 211 -5.92 22.35 4.46
CA PRO A 211 -4.64 21.85 4.92
C PRO A 211 -4.04 22.71 6.03
N ALA A 212 -3.23 22.07 6.88
CA ALA A 212 -2.44 22.78 7.88
C ALA A 212 -1.42 23.70 7.23
N GLY A 213 -1.38 24.95 7.69
CA GLY A 213 -0.45 25.99 7.23
C GLY A 213 0.68 26.27 8.21
N HIS A 214 0.48 26.00 9.50
CA HIS A 214 1.48 26.26 10.53
C HIS A 214 1.34 25.30 11.71
N ILE A 215 2.47 24.94 12.35
CA ILE A 215 2.51 24.15 13.59
C ILE A 215 3.35 24.92 14.63
N ASP A 216 2.80 25.14 15.80
CA ASP A 216 3.51 25.63 16.99
C ASP A 216 3.69 24.46 17.97
N THR A 217 4.89 23.88 17.97
CA THR A 217 5.21 22.71 18.82
C THR A 217 5.26 23.04 20.29
N ALA A 218 5.58 24.29 20.66
CA ALA A 218 5.63 24.73 22.06
C ALA A 218 4.23 24.91 22.64
N LYS A 219 3.30 25.51 21.88
CA LYS A 219 1.89 25.66 22.29
C LYS A 219 1.06 24.41 22.02
N ARG A 220 1.59 23.44 21.27
CA ARG A 220 0.86 22.26 20.78
C ARG A 220 -0.40 22.61 20.01
N THR A 221 -0.25 23.50 19.02
CA THR A 221 -1.34 23.93 18.13
C THR A 221 -0.94 23.76 16.67
N THR A 222 -1.92 23.53 15.82
CA THR A 222 -1.78 23.68 14.35
C THR A 222 -2.85 24.64 13.86
N THR A 223 -2.46 25.52 12.92
CA THR A 223 -3.38 26.45 12.25
C THR A 223 -3.62 25.98 10.83
N LEU A 224 -4.89 25.79 10.47
CA LEU A 224 -5.32 25.44 9.15
C LEU A 224 -5.29 26.66 8.21
N ARG A 225 -5.38 26.45 6.90
CA ARG A 225 -5.40 27.54 5.91
C ARG A 225 -6.58 28.48 6.12
N SER A 226 -7.72 27.98 6.57
CA SER A 226 -8.91 28.78 6.93
C SER A 226 -8.69 29.72 8.11
N GLY A 227 -7.61 29.57 8.88
CA GLY A 227 -7.36 30.26 10.14
C GLY A 227 -7.86 29.51 11.37
N ARG A 228 -8.53 28.35 11.21
CA ARG A 228 -8.94 27.50 12.32
C ARG A 228 -7.72 26.95 13.06
N VAL A 229 -7.71 27.08 14.40
CA VAL A 229 -6.65 26.57 15.28
C VAL A 229 -7.12 25.29 15.94
N LEU A 230 -6.32 24.23 15.85
CA LEU A 230 -6.54 22.93 16.49
C LEU A 230 -5.47 22.72 17.58
N ASN A 231 -5.92 22.41 18.82
CA ASN A 231 -5.02 21.99 19.89
C ASN A 231 -4.80 20.48 19.80
N TYR A 232 -3.60 20.00 20.13
CA TYR A 232 -3.31 18.57 20.12
C TYR A 232 -2.58 18.10 21.39
N GLY A 233 -2.98 16.94 21.89
CA GLY A 233 -2.20 16.15 22.85
C GLY A 233 -1.12 15.33 22.13
N ALA A 234 -1.45 14.81 20.92
CA ALA A 234 -0.52 14.19 19.98
C ALA A 234 -0.81 14.63 18.54
N LEU A 235 0.25 14.77 17.74
CA LEU A 235 0.19 15.20 16.34
C LEU A 235 0.86 14.16 15.45
N LEU A 236 0.19 13.76 14.37
CA LEU A 236 0.80 12.96 13.30
C LEU A 236 0.99 13.82 12.05
N LEU A 237 2.22 13.88 11.54
CA LEU A 237 2.54 14.38 10.21
C LEU A 237 2.50 13.22 9.21
N ALA A 238 1.46 13.18 8.39
CA ALA A 238 1.24 12.22 7.30
C ALA A 238 1.11 12.94 5.95
N THR A 239 1.89 14.01 5.77
CA THR A 239 1.83 14.93 4.62
C THR A 239 2.24 14.27 3.29
N GLY A 240 2.91 13.12 3.37
CA GLY A 240 3.31 12.32 2.22
C GLY A 240 4.34 12.99 1.32
N ALA A 241 4.20 12.78 0.02
CA ALA A 241 5.09 13.32 -0.99
C ALA A 241 4.29 13.93 -2.15
N GLU A 242 4.93 14.77 -2.96
CA GLU A 242 4.35 15.36 -4.17
C GLU A 242 5.12 14.95 -5.42
N PRO A 243 4.45 14.78 -6.58
CA PRO A 243 5.10 14.48 -7.83
C PRO A 243 6.08 15.57 -8.23
N ARG A 244 7.29 15.17 -8.64
CA ARG A 244 8.27 16.07 -9.21
C ARG A 244 7.77 16.66 -10.53
N SER A 245 8.28 17.85 -10.87
CA SER A 245 8.15 18.43 -12.20
C SER A 245 9.49 18.39 -12.91
N LEU A 246 9.46 18.58 -14.21
CA LEU A 246 10.66 18.73 -15.04
C LEU A 246 10.93 20.22 -15.30
N ALA A 247 12.20 20.61 -15.34
CA ALA A 247 12.60 21.96 -15.68
C ALA A 247 12.81 22.07 -17.21
N ILE A 248 11.75 21.84 -17.98
CA ILE A 248 11.77 21.90 -19.45
C ILE A 248 10.62 22.77 -19.98
N GLU A 249 10.80 23.34 -21.17
CA GLU A 249 9.78 24.13 -21.85
C GLU A 249 8.54 23.27 -22.15
N GLY A 250 7.36 23.81 -21.87
CA GLY A 250 6.08 23.18 -22.16
C GLY A 250 5.55 22.23 -21.08
N VAL A 251 6.25 22.09 -19.94
CA VAL A 251 5.79 21.24 -18.82
C VAL A 251 4.47 21.70 -18.20
N GLU A 252 4.13 22.99 -18.34
CA GLU A 252 2.89 23.60 -17.83
C GLU A 252 1.73 23.62 -18.86
N LEU A 253 1.90 22.97 -20.00
CA LEU A 253 0.83 22.88 -21.01
C LEU A 253 -0.35 22.06 -20.48
N SER A 254 -1.56 22.41 -20.90
CA SER A 254 -2.83 21.85 -20.38
C SER A 254 -3.04 20.35 -20.63
N HIS A 255 -2.25 19.74 -21.50
CA HIS A 255 -2.26 18.30 -21.78
C HIS A 255 -1.14 17.52 -21.08
N VAL A 256 -0.38 18.17 -20.18
CA VAL A 256 0.67 17.59 -19.35
C VAL A 256 0.14 17.41 -17.93
N PHE A 257 0.17 16.18 -17.44
CA PHE A 257 -0.40 15.78 -16.16
C PHE A 257 0.64 15.12 -15.26
N LYS A 258 0.50 15.35 -13.97
CA LYS A 258 1.06 14.52 -12.90
C LYS A 258 -0.01 13.54 -12.44
N LEU A 259 0.36 12.45 -11.81
CA LEU A 259 -0.59 11.47 -11.27
C LEU A 259 -0.33 11.24 -9.78
N ARG A 260 -1.23 11.76 -8.94
CA ARG A 260 -1.18 11.59 -7.49
C ARG A 260 -2.55 11.58 -6.83
N THR A 261 -3.46 12.44 -7.30
CA THR A 261 -4.78 12.66 -6.71
C THR A 261 -5.89 12.04 -7.55
N LEU A 262 -7.08 11.88 -6.98
CA LEU A 262 -8.27 11.48 -7.75
C LEU A 262 -8.56 12.50 -8.86
N ALA A 263 -8.39 13.78 -8.59
CA ALA A 263 -8.57 14.84 -9.59
C ALA A 263 -7.61 14.70 -10.77
N ASP A 264 -6.33 14.35 -10.50
CA ASP A 264 -5.36 14.09 -11.57
C ASP A 264 -5.79 12.92 -12.45
N SER A 265 -6.19 11.78 -11.84
CA SER A 265 -6.64 10.61 -12.59
C SER A 265 -7.88 10.91 -13.43
N LYS A 266 -8.86 11.65 -12.89
CA LYS A 266 -10.04 12.14 -13.62
C LYS A 266 -9.67 13.00 -14.83
N ALA A 267 -8.74 13.93 -14.65
CA ALA A 267 -8.29 14.81 -15.72
C ALA A 267 -7.56 14.02 -16.83
N ILE A 268 -6.72 13.06 -16.45
CA ILE A 268 -6.07 12.14 -17.40
C ILE A 268 -7.10 11.31 -18.17
N ILE A 269 -8.09 10.74 -17.47
CA ILE A 269 -9.18 9.96 -18.09
C ILE A 269 -9.97 10.81 -19.09
N ALA A 270 -10.35 12.01 -18.71
CA ALA A 270 -11.09 12.93 -19.58
C ALA A 270 -10.28 13.29 -20.84
N ARG A 271 -8.97 13.53 -20.70
CA ARG A 271 -8.09 13.82 -21.83
C ARG A 271 -7.85 12.59 -22.70
N ALA A 272 -7.68 11.41 -22.10
CA ALA A 272 -7.49 10.15 -22.82
C ALA A 272 -8.66 9.84 -23.80
N GLY A 273 -9.90 10.19 -23.42
CA GLY A 273 -11.07 10.05 -24.31
C GLY A 273 -11.08 10.94 -25.54
N GLN A 274 -10.17 11.93 -25.63
CA GLN A 274 -10.14 12.94 -26.71
C GLN A 274 -8.95 12.77 -27.66
N VAL A 275 -7.99 11.88 -27.34
CA VAL A 275 -6.72 11.76 -28.06
C VAL A 275 -6.42 10.31 -28.39
N LYS A 276 -5.48 10.11 -29.33
CA LYS A 276 -5.03 8.75 -29.72
C LYS A 276 -3.64 8.41 -29.20
N HIS A 277 -2.81 9.40 -28.93
CA HIS A 277 -1.41 9.22 -28.59
C HIS A 277 -1.12 9.80 -27.20
N ALA A 278 -0.52 8.99 -26.34
CA ALA A 278 -0.03 9.39 -25.03
C ALA A 278 1.49 9.16 -24.93
N VAL A 279 2.16 10.08 -24.26
CA VAL A 279 3.57 9.93 -23.88
C VAL A 279 3.64 9.88 -22.35
N VAL A 280 4.26 8.85 -21.82
CA VAL A 280 4.59 8.74 -20.40
C VAL A 280 6.07 9.05 -20.22
N ILE A 281 6.39 10.06 -19.45
CA ILE A 281 7.77 10.45 -19.15
C ILE A 281 8.17 9.88 -17.81
N GLY A 282 9.10 8.92 -17.82
CA GLY A 282 9.57 8.15 -16.67
C GLY A 282 9.15 6.68 -16.74
N ALA A 283 10.13 5.78 -16.83
CA ALA A 283 9.94 4.32 -16.80
C ALA A 283 9.92 3.77 -15.37
N SER A 284 9.26 4.51 -14.45
CA SER A 284 9.04 4.15 -13.04
C SER A 284 7.81 3.24 -12.90
N PHE A 285 7.57 2.68 -11.69
CA PHE A 285 6.37 1.88 -11.42
C PHE A 285 5.08 2.61 -11.80
N ILE A 286 4.87 3.82 -11.26
CA ILE A 286 3.65 4.61 -11.56
C ILE A 286 3.57 4.97 -13.05
N GLY A 287 4.71 5.30 -13.68
CA GLY A 287 4.74 5.58 -15.12
C GLY A 287 4.33 4.38 -15.95
N LEU A 288 4.84 3.19 -15.64
CA LEU A 288 4.50 1.95 -16.36
C LEU A 288 3.07 1.49 -16.06
N GLU A 289 2.58 1.61 -14.84
CA GLU A 289 1.17 1.35 -14.51
C GLU A 289 0.23 2.28 -15.30
N ALA A 290 0.54 3.57 -15.35
CA ALA A 290 -0.21 4.53 -16.17
C ALA A 290 -0.14 4.17 -17.67
N ALA A 291 1.03 3.74 -18.16
CA ALA A 291 1.18 3.28 -19.56
C ALA A 291 0.29 2.06 -19.85
N ALA A 292 0.26 1.06 -18.95
CA ALA A 292 -0.61 -0.10 -19.09
C ALA A 292 -2.09 0.29 -19.07
N SER A 293 -2.50 1.15 -18.15
CA SER A 293 -3.88 1.65 -18.01
C SER A 293 -4.33 2.44 -19.24
N LEU A 294 -3.46 3.30 -19.78
CA LEU A 294 -3.74 4.06 -21.01
C LEU A 294 -3.80 3.16 -22.25
N ARG A 295 -2.98 2.11 -22.31
CA ARG A 295 -3.09 1.06 -23.35
C ARG A 295 -4.43 0.33 -23.25
N HIS A 296 -4.87 -0.02 -22.06
CA HIS A 296 -6.18 -0.65 -21.84
C HIS A 296 -7.33 0.24 -22.36
N ARG A 297 -7.20 1.57 -22.25
CA ARG A 297 -8.14 2.55 -22.86
C ARG A 297 -8.00 2.70 -24.36
N GLY A 298 -7.09 1.96 -25.03
CA GLY A 298 -6.94 1.95 -26.48
C GLY A 298 -6.01 3.04 -27.04
N LEU A 299 -5.27 3.79 -26.22
CA LEU A 299 -4.32 4.78 -26.70
C LEU A 299 -3.04 4.11 -27.26
N GLU A 300 -2.40 4.72 -28.23
CA GLU A 300 -1.01 4.45 -28.56
C GLU A 300 -0.12 5.11 -27.50
N VAL A 301 0.69 4.31 -26.80
CA VAL A 301 1.50 4.79 -25.67
C VAL A 301 2.98 4.65 -25.99
N THR A 302 3.74 5.72 -25.75
CA THR A 302 5.19 5.72 -25.77
C THR A 302 5.73 6.11 -24.40
N VAL A 303 6.60 5.27 -23.82
CA VAL A 303 7.32 5.55 -22.57
C VAL A 303 8.70 6.10 -22.90
N VAL A 304 9.05 7.24 -22.30
CA VAL A 304 10.37 7.86 -22.41
C VAL A 304 11.09 7.71 -21.06
N GLY A 305 12.30 7.18 -21.07
CA GLY A 305 13.10 6.95 -19.85
C GLY A 305 14.59 7.19 -20.06
N GLN A 306 15.26 7.71 -19.02
CA GLN A 306 16.71 7.92 -19.03
C GLN A 306 17.49 6.61 -18.85
N GLU A 307 16.87 5.64 -18.22
CA GLU A 307 17.41 4.30 -18.00
C GLU A 307 17.47 3.52 -19.31
N LYS A 308 18.40 2.58 -19.42
CA LYS A 308 18.48 1.63 -20.55
C LYS A 308 17.43 0.53 -20.46
N ILE A 309 17.07 0.17 -19.24
CA ILE A 309 16.09 -0.87 -18.90
C ILE A 309 15.11 -0.27 -17.90
N PRO A 310 13.79 -0.41 -18.09
CA PRO A 310 12.80 0.08 -17.13
C PRO A 310 13.03 -0.55 -15.74
N LEU A 311 12.89 0.25 -14.68
CA LEU A 311 13.02 -0.19 -13.28
C LEU A 311 14.37 -0.86 -12.93
N GLU A 312 15.42 -0.72 -13.74
CA GLU A 312 16.71 -1.40 -13.57
C GLU A 312 17.31 -1.15 -12.16
N HIS A 313 17.18 0.07 -11.63
CA HIS A 313 17.72 0.44 -10.32
C HIS A 313 16.99 -0.20 -9.13
N VAL A 314 15.78 -0.74 -9.33
CA VAL A 314 14.98 -1.38 -8.27
C VAL A 314 14.85 -2.88 -8.49
N LEU A 315 14.63 -3.30 -9.73
CA LEU A 315 14.34 -4.70 -10.08
C LEU A 315 15.51 -5.44 -10.74
N GLY A 316 16.58 -4.71 -11.12
CA GLY A 316 17.69 -5.29 -11.85
C GLY A 316 17.36 -5.54 -13.32
N LYS A 317 18.35 -6.12 -14.03
CA LYS A 317 18.29 -6.29 -15.48
C LYS A 317 17.23 -7.30 -15.92
N GLU A 318 17.24 -8.49 -15.33
CA GLU A 318 16.41 -9.62 -15.78
C GLU A 318 14.92 -9.30 -15.65
N LEU A 319 14.52 -8.83 -14.49
CA LEU A 319 13.12 -8.49 -14.22
C LEU A 319 12.71 -7.19 -14.95
N GLY A 320 13.61 -6.21 -15.06
CA GLY A 320 13.36 -5.00 -15.84
C GLY A 320 13.15 -5.28 -17.34
N GLU A 321 13.96 -6.15 -17.94
CA GLU A 321 13.78 -6.61 -19.33
C GLU A 321 12.49 -7.42 -19.52
N PHE A 322 12.10 -8.23 -18.53
CA PHE A 322 10.80 -8.91 -18.55
C PHE A 322 9.65 -7.90 -18.58
N VAL A 323 9.67 -6.89 -17.70
CA VAL A 323 8.64 -5.83 -17.68
C VAL A 323 8.61 -5.09 -19.00
N ARG A 324 9.76 -4.77 -19.58
CA ARG A 324 9.85 -4.14 -20.91
C ARG A 324 9.16 -4.99 -21.97
N ARG A 325 9.53 -6.27 -22.08
CA ARG A 325 8.91 -7.19 -23.08
C ARG A 325 7.40 -7.31 -22.87
N LEU A 326 6.93 -7.41 -21.63
CA LEU A 326 5.51 -7.46 -21.30
C LEU A 326 4.75 -6.24 -21.84
N HIS A 327 5.31 -5.04 -21.64
CA HIS A 327 4.72 -3.80 -22.15
C HIS A 327 4.77 -3.71 -23.68
N GLU A 328 5.89 -4.12 -24.31
CA GLU A 328 6.04 -4.15 -25.77
C GLU A 328 5.04 -5.12 -26.42
N GLN A 329 4.84 -6.30 -25.84
CA GLN A 329 3.82 -7.27 -26.28
C GLN A 329 2.40 -6.71 -26.21
N ASN A 330 2.14 -5.78 -25.29
CA ASN A 330 0.87 -5.06 -25.19
C ASN A 330 0.85 -3.75 -25.99
N GLY A 331 1.83 -3.51 -26.85
CA GLY A 331 1.86 -2.41 -27.81
C GLY A 331 2.37 -1.08 -27.25
N VAL A 332 3.06 -1.08 -26.12
CA VAL A 332 3.80 0.11 -25.64
C VAL A 332 5.10 0.23 -26.43
N ARG A 333 5.43 1.43 -26.86
CA ARG A 333 6.74 1.77 -27.43
C ARG A 333 7.63 2.38 -26.37
N PHE A 334 8.92 2.08 -26.40
CA PHE A 334 9.92 2.66 -25.50
C PHE A 334 10.93 3.52 -26.25
N CYS A 335 11.26 4.68 -25.69
CA CYS A 335 12.38 5.53 -26.01
C CYS A 335 13.25 5.62 -24.75
N LEU A 336 14.13 4.64 -24.56
CA LEU A 336 15.00 4.50 -23.40
C LEU A 336 16.39 5.09 -23.69
N ALA A 337 17.16 5.35 -22.62
CA ALA A 337 18.44 6.06 -22.67
C ALA A 337 18.30 7.44 -23.34
N ASP A 338 17.12 8.06 -23.22
CA ASP A 338 16.82 9.37 -23.78
C ASP A 338 15.99 10.19 -22.77
N SER A 339 15.85 11.49 -23.01
CA SER A 339 15.12 12.39 -22.12
C SER A 339 14.29 13.39 -22.92
N PRO A 340 13.15 13.86 -22.36
CA PRO A 340 12.38 14.92 -22.98
C PRO A 340 13.17 16.23 -22.89
N ARG A 341 13.23 16.98 -23.98
CA ARG A 341 13.86 18.31 -24.08
C ARG A 341 12.83 19.42 -24.07
N ILE A 342 11.76 19.25 -24.85
CA ILE A 342 10.69 20.24 -25.01
C ILE A 342 9.36 19.51 -25.19
N ILE A 343 8.30 20.00 -24.55
CA ILE A 343 6.92 19.55 -24.78
C ILE A 343 6.21 20.64 -25.61
N ARG A 344 5.59 20.25 -26.73
CA ARG A 344 4.77 21.10 -27.59
C ARG A 344 3.31 20.64 -27.55
N GLU A 345 2.40 21.45 -28.08
CA GLU A 345 0.94 21.18 -28.12
C GLU A 345 0.57 19.77 -28.61
N SER A 346 1.35 19.20 -29.54
CA SER A 346 1.01 17.91 -30.16
C SER A 346 2.17 16.91 -30.20
N ARG A 347 3.30 17.21 -29.57
CA ARG A 347 4.47 16.33 -29.57
C ARG A 347 5.43 16.60 -28.42
N VAL A 348 6.25 15.60 -28.11
CA VAL A 348 7.42 15.71 -27.22
C VAL A 348 8.67 15.57 -28.07
N GLU A 349 9.61 16.51 -27.93
CA GLU A 349 10.94 16.50 -28.57
C GLU A 349 11.95 15.95 -27.57
N LEU A 350 12.71 14.93 -27.98
CA LEU A 350 13.72 14.28 -27.16
C LEU A 350 15.11 14.90 -27.35
N SER A 351 16.02 14.59 -26.45
CA SER A 351 17.42 15.06 -26.51
C SER A 351 18.17 14.45 -27.70
N SER A 352 17.82 13.26 -28.14
CA SER A 352 18.33 12.63 -29.38
C SER A 352 17.91 13.35 -30.67
N GLY A 353 16.96 14.30 -30.60
CA GLY A 353 16.35 14.94 -31.76
C GLY A 353 15.09 14.23 -32.28
N GLN A 354 14.74 13.05 -31.74
CA GLN A 354 13.49 12.39 -32.08
C GLN A 354 12.28 13.22 -31.61
N SER A 355 11.19 13.17 -32.39
CA SER A 355 9.91 13.81 -32.06
C SER A 355 8.81 12.77 -31.99
N ILE A 356 8.02 12.75 -30.89
CA ILE A 356 6.97 11.79 -30.60
C ILE A 356 5.64 12.54 -30.52
N GLY A 357 4.64 12.11 -31.29
CA GLY A 357 3.28 12.66 -31.19
C GLY A 357 2.70 12.46 -29.81
N ALA A 358 2.14 13.52 -29.21
CA ALA A 358 1.60 13.50 -27.87
C ALA A 358 0.35 14.39 -27.77
N GLY A 359 -0.82 13.81 -27.63
CA GLY A 359 -2.04 14.51 -27.27
C GLY A 359 -2.28 14.52 -25.75
N LEU A 360 -1.60 13.64 -25.04
CA LEU A 360 -1.60 13.49 -23.58
C LEU A 360 -0.16 13.19 -23.14
N VAL A 361 0.32 13.88 -22.11
CA VAL A 361 1.61 13.62 -21.48
C VAL A 361 1.40 13.35 -19.99
N VAL A 362 1.96 12.24 -19.47
CA VAL A 362 1.92 11.90 -18.03
C VAL A 362 3.34 11.88 -17.48
N LEU A 363 3.59 12.61 -16.40
CA LEU A 363 4.88 12.68 -15.72
C LEU A 363 4.97 11.64 -14.60
N GLY A 364 5.83 10.63 -14.76
CA GLY A 364 6.15 9.59 -13.78
C GLY A 364 7.61 9.66 -13.31
N VAL A 365 8.10 10.86 -12.96
CA VAL A 365 9.53 11.15 -12.69
C VAL A 365 9.90 11.18 -11.21
N GLY A 366 9.15 10.45 -10.40
CA GLY A 366 9.36 10.35 -8.94
C GLY A 366 8.67 11.45 -8.15
N VAL A 367 8.90 11.44 -6.84
CA VAL A 367 8.26 12.35 -5.87
C VAL A 367 9.29 13.02 -4.97
N THR A 368 8.84 14.07 -4.27
CA THR A 368 9.60 14.78 -3.23
C THR A 368 8.78 14.80 -1.94
N PRO A 369 9.35 14.48 -0.76
CA PRO A 369 8.61 14.51 0.49
C PRO A 369 8.15 15.93 0.83
N ARG A 370 6.92 16.05 1.36
CA ARG A 370 6.35 17.34 1.78
C ARG A 370 6.82 17.71 3.18
N THR A 371 8.03 18.24 3.30
CA THR A 371 8.69 18.54 4.58
C THR A 371 8.53 19.99 5.05
N ALA A 372 8.11 20.91 4.19
CA ALA A 372 8.06 22.35 4.47
C ALA A 372 7.33 22.71 5.79
N LEU A 373 6.22 22.01 6.09
CA LEU A 373 5.48 22.21 7.34
C LEU A 373 6.29 21.76 8.58
N ALA A 374 7.03 20.65 8.46
CA ALA A 374 7.90 20.14 9.52
C ALA A 374 9.13 21.07 9.73
N GLU A 375 9.73 21.53 8.65
CA GLU A 375 10.86 22.48 8.68
C GLU A 375 10.46 23.81 9.35
N SER A 376 9.30 24.37 8.97
CA SER A 376 8.79 25.60 9.59
C SER A 376 8.44 25.44 11.06
N ALA A 377 8.15 24.22 11.51
CA ALA A 377 7.91 23.88 12.91
C ALA A 377 9.21 23.56 13.70
N GLY A 378 10.38 23.67 13.08
CA GLY A 378 11.68 23.40 13.71
C GLY A 378 11.96 21.91 13.95
N LEU A 379 11.27 21.00 13.24
CA LEU A 379 11.51 19.56 13.33
C LEU A 379 12.77 19.18 12.51
N THR A 380 13.44 18.12 12.94
CA THR A 380 14.60 17.60 12.21
C THR A 380 14.16 16.97 10.90
N VAL A 381 14.72 17.46 9.79
CA VAL A 381 14.43 17.00 8.43
C VAL A 381 15.74 16.62 7.73
N ASP A 382 15.74 15.49 7.07
CA ASP A 382 16.80 15.00 6.19
C ASP A 382 16.18 14.07 5.13
N ASN A 383 15.87 14.58 3.95
CA ASN A 383 15.12 13.88 2.90
C ASN A 383 13.85 13.20 3.45
N GLY A 384 13.12 13.90 4.33
CA GLY A 384 11.96 13.45 5.09
C GLY A 384 12.06 13.87 6.54
N VAL A 385 10.97 13.77 7.29
CA VAL A 385 10.96 14.03 8.74
C VAL A 385 11.68 12.90 9.46
N VAL A 386 12.77 13.23 10.16
CA VAL A 386 13.56 12.23 10.91
C VAL A 386 12.78 11.78 12.14
N VAL A 387 12.57 10.47 12.27
CA VAL A 387 11.86 9.86 13.40
C VAL A 387 12.71 8.78 14.09
N ASP A 388 12.36 8.46 15.33
CA ASP A 388 12.92 7.31 16.05
C ASP A 388 12.24 5.99 15.62
N GLU A 389 12.61 4.87 16.27
CA GLU A 389 12.02 3.55 16.01
C GLU A 389 10.54 3.44 16.37
N ASN A 390 9.99 4.38 17.14
CA ASN A 390 8.57 4.49 17.46
C ASN A 390 7.84 5.54 16.61
N LEU A 391 8.47 5.98 15.53
CA LEU A 391 7.99 7.01 14.59
C LEU A 391 7.75 8.38 15.24
N ARG A 392 8.46 8.70 16.35
CA ARG A 392 8.42 10.00 17.02
C ARG A 392 9.39 10.95 16.32
N ALA A 393 8.92 12.17 16.04
CA ALA A 393 9.76 13.26 15.54
C ALA A 393 10.56 13.92 16.68
N SER A 394 11.37 14.92 16.35
CA SER A 394 12.24 15.62 17.30
C SER A 394 11.51 16.46 18.38
N ALA A 395 10.22 16.74 18.20
CA ALA A 395 9.40 17.44 19.21
C ALA A 395 8.50 16.48 19.98
N PRO A 396 8.34 16.66 21.33
CA PRO A 396 7.51 15.79 22.16
C PRO A 396 6.05 15.76 21.73
N GLY A 397 5.48 14.55 21.52
CA GLY A 397 4.10 14.35 21.13
C GLY A 397 3.85 14.55 19.62
N VAL A 398 4.91 14.74 18.83
CA VAL A 398 4.84 14.82 17.38
C VAL A 398 5.41 13.54 16.76
N TYR A 399 4.69 13.00 15.78
CA TYR A 399 5.03 11.78 15.05
C TYR A 399 5.04 12.06 13.55
N ALA A 400 5.72 11.23 12.76
CA ALA A 400 5.58 11.25 11.31
C ALA A 400 5.48 9.83 10.74
N ALA A 401 4.67 9.66 9.68
CA ALA A 401 4.41 8.37 9.03
C ALA A 401 4.15 8.52 7.52
N GLY A 402 4.38 7.45 6.77
CA GLY A 402 4.23 7.39 5.32
C GLY A 402 5.41 8.02 4.58
N ASP A 403 5.20 8.42 3.33
CA ASP A 403 6.26 8.86 2.41
C ASP A 403 7.11 10.02 2.95
N VAL A 404 6.62 10.77 3.93
CA VAL A 404 7.33 11.88 4.57
C VAL A 404 8.29 11.43 5.67
N ALA A 405 8.11 10.23 6.24
CA ALA A 405 8.88 9.75 7.39
C ALA A 405 10.21 9.14 6.97
N ARG A 406 11.30 9.54 7.65
CA ARG A 406 12.61 8.91 7.53
C ARG A 406 12.94 8.19 8.83
N TYR A 407 12.79 6.89 8.83
CA TYR A 407 12.82 6.02 10.00
C TYR A 407 14.02 5.06 9.99
N PRO A 408 14.49 4.57 11.15
CA PRO A 408 15.55 3.55 11.21
C PRO A 408 15.00 2.20 10.73
N ASP A 409 15.64 1.62 9.72
CA ASP A 409 15.28 0.29 9.21
C ASP A 409 15.84 -0.80 10.10
N PRO A 410 15.02 -1.70 10.64
CA PRO A 410 15.49 -2.77 11.50
C PRO A 410 16.33 -3.82 10.75
N ILE A 411 16.25 -3.88 9.41
CA ILE A 411 16.93 -4.88 8.59
C ILE A 411 18.32 -4.41 8.20
N SER A 412 18.45 -3.27 7.57
CA SER A 412 19.73 -2.73 7.11
C SER A 412 20.50 -1.96 8.19
N GLY A 413 19.82 -1.43 9.20
CA GLY A 413 20.37 -0.49 10.17
C GLY A 413 20.48 0.95 9.64
N ASP A 414 20.20 1.18 8.37
CA ASP A 414 20.20 2.49 7.74
C ASP A 414 18.89 3.25 8.08
N ARG A 415 18.85 4.55 7.76
CA ARG A 415 17.60 5.30 7.77
C ARG A 415 16.98 5.28 6.40
N LEU A 416 15.77 4.74 6.31
CA LEU A 416 15.00 4.65 5.08
C LEU A 416 13.87 5.68 5.04
N ARG A 417 13.50 6.09 3.83
CA ARG A 417 12.25 6.76 3.48
C ARG A 417 11.63 5.98 2.34
N ILE A 418 10.49 5.36 2.61
CA ILE A 418 9.82 4.42 1.72
C ILE A 418 8.49 5.01 1.26
N GLU A 419 8.26 4.99 -0.05
CA GLU A 419 7.09 5.56 -0.71
C GLU A 419 6.09 4.45 -1.12
N HIS A 420 5.85 3.50 -0.21
CA HIS A 420 4.97 2.37 -0.45
C HIS A 420 3.68 2.49 0.34
N TRP A 421 2.55 2.17 -0.30
CA TRP A 421 1.22 2.27 0.28
C TRP A 421 1.09 1.47 1.58
N VAL A 422 1.43 0.18 1.55
CA VAL A 422 1.33 -0.71 2.73
C VAL A 422 2.23 -0.26 3.87
N VAL A 423 3.45 0.21 3.56
CA VAL A 423 4.37 0.75 4.58
C VAL A 423 3.77 1.98 5.25
N ALA A 424 3.17 2.89 4.46
CA ALA A 424 2.54 4.08 4.99
C ALA A 424 1.37 3.75 5.94
N GLU A 425 0.51 2.81 5.57
CA GLU A 425 -0.60 2.36 6.43
C GLU A 425 -0.10 1.68 7.70
N ARG A 426 0.87 0.75 7.60
CA ARG A 426 1.47 0.06 8.77
C ARG A 426 2.16 1.05 9.71
N GLN A 427 2.83 2.08 9.18
CA GLN A 427 3.38 3.17 10.00
C GLN A 427 2.26 3.97 10.69
N GLY A 428 1.17 4.28 10.01
CA GLY A 428 0.00 4.92 10.61
C GLY A 428 -0.58 4.12 11.77
N GLN A 429 -0.74 2.80 11.58
CA GLN A 429 -1.16 1.87 12.63
C GLN A 429 -0.17 1.81 13.81
N ALA A 430 1.12 1.80 13.52
CA ALA A 430 2.17 1.80 14.55
C ALA A 430 2.18 3.09 15.37
N VAL A 431 2.01 4.25 14.72
CA VAL A 431 1.89 5.56 15.40
C VAL A 431 0.66 5.59 16.31
N ALA A 432 -0.48 5.09 15.87
CA ALA A 432 -1.66 5.00 16.72
C ALA A 432 -1.39 4.20 17.99
N ARG A 433 -0.77 3.02 17.87
CA ARG A 433 -0.37 2.20 19.03
C ARG A 433 0.65 2.92 19.92
N ALA A 434 1.63 3.62 19.33
CA ALA A 434 2.63 4.40 20.08
C ALA A 434 2.00 5.57 20.87
N MET A 435 1.02 6.27 20.27
CA MET A 435 0.26 7.34 20.94
C MET A 435 -0.56 6.81 22.13
N LEU A 436 -1.03 5.57 22.05
CA LEU A 436 -1.82 4.91 23.11
C LEU A 436 -0.96 4.19 24.16
N GLY A 437 0.37 4.18 24.00
CA GLY A 437 1.30 3.52 24.92
C GLY A 437 1.21 1.99 24.91
N ILE A 438 0.68 1.38 23.84
CA ILE A 438 0.55 -0.07 23.63
C ILE A 438 1.40 -0.58 22.46
N GLY A 439 2.19 0.30 21.84
CA GLY A 439 3.07 -0.01 20.72
C GLY A 439 4.48 -0.37 21.15
N GLY A 440 5.23 -0.92 20.23
CA GLY A 440 6.68 -1.13 20.28
C GLY A 440 7.36 -0.49 19.07
N PRO A 441 8.68 -0.70 18.92
CA PRO A 441 9.42 -0.24 17.75
C PRO A 441 8.79 -0.74 16.44
N PHE A 442 8.71 0.14 15.44
CA PHE A 442 8.27 -0.22 14.10
C PHE A 442 9.34 -1.13 13.45
N ARG A 443 8.94 -2.36 13.12
CA ARG A 443 9.86 -3.40 12.62
C ARG A 443 9.36 -4.08 11.35
N ASP A 444 8.29 -3.55 10.74
CA ASP A 444 7.73 -4.16 9.55
C ASP A 444 8.72 -4.09 8.37
N VAL A 445 8.80 -5.20 7.63
CA VAL A 445 9.55 -5.27 6.38
C VAL A 445 8.81 -4.44 5.33
N PRO A 446 9.49 -3.58 4.57
CA PRO A 446 8.87 -2.90 3.45
C PRO A 446 8.25 -3.90 2.46
N PHE A 447 7.04 -3.61 2.02
CA PHE A 447 6.33 -4.37 1.01
C PHE A 447 5.61 -3.44 0.06
N PHE A 448 5.64 -3.75 -1.23
CA PHE A 448 4.74 -3.18 -2.22
C PHE A 448 4.45 -4.20 -3.32
N TRP A 449 3.39 -3.92 -4.06
CA TRP A 449 3.10 -4.61 -5.31
C TRP A 449 2.99 -3.61 -6.46
N SER A 450 3.25 -4.07 -7.67
CA SER A 450 2.97 -3.32 -8.89
C SER A 450 2.26 -4.21 -9.88
N GLN A 451 1.21 -3.69 -10.52
CA GLN A 451 0.39 -4.43 -11.47
C GLN A 451 0.66 -3.94 -12.89
N HIS A 452 1.03 -4.85 -13.77
CA HIS A 452 1.24 -4.60 -15.18
C HIS A 452 0.42 -5.59 -15.99
N TYR A 453 -0.71 -5.14 -16.52
CA TYR A 453 -1.71 -5.98 -17.18
C TYR A 453 -2.19 -7.10 -16.23
N ASP A 454 -1.98 -8.36 -16.59
CA ASP A 454 -2.33 -9.54 -15.81
C ASP A 454 -1.16 -10.08 -14.93
N VAL A 455 -0.07 -9.32 -14.81
CA VAL A 455 1.10 -9.67 -14.00
C VAL A 455 1.23 -8.76 -12.79
N ALA A 456 1.16 -9.34 -11.60
CA ALA A 456 1.53 -8.69 -10.35
C ALA A 456 2.99 -9.01 -9.99
N ILE A 457 3.75 -7.97 -9.64
CA ILE A 457 5.08 -8.08 -9.06
C ILE A 457 4.98 -7.72 -7.60
N ASN A 458 5.22 -8.69 -6.72
CA ASN A 458 5.36 -8.45 -5.28
C ASN A 458 6.82 -8.22 -4.93
N TYR A 459 7.11 -7.20 -4.12
CA TYR A 459 8.47 -6.86 -3.70
C TYR A 459 8.51 -6.69 -2.18
N VAL A 460 9.32 -7.50 -1.53
CA VAL A 460 9.50 -7.56 -0.07
C VAL A 460 10.90 -7.15 0.29
N GLY A 461 11.08 -6.30 1.29
CA GLY A 461 12.36 -5.74 1.70
C GLY A 461 12.69 -4.44 0.97
N HIS A 462 13.95 -4.02 1.07
CA HIS A 462 14.48 -2.84 0.39
C HIS A 462 15.96 -3.02 0.07
N ALA A 463 16.29 -3.05 -1.20
CA ALA A 463 17.64 -3.19 -1.70
C ALA A 463 18.04 -1.95 -2.51
N PRO A 464 18.60 -0.90 -1.87
CA PRO A 464 19.04 0.31 -2.57
C PRO A 464 20.25 0.04 -3.49
N SER A 465 20.97 -1.05 -3.24
CA SER A 465 22.03 -1.60 -4.08
C SER A 465 22.28 -3.05 -3.69
N TRP A 466 22.77 -3.84 -4.64
CA TRP A 466 23.11 -5.24 -4.46
C TRP A 466 24.41 -5.59 -5.20
N ASP A 467 25.07 -6.65 -4.79
CA ASP A 467 26.26 -7.22 -5.46
C ASP A 467 25.95 -8.58 -6.10
N ALA A 468 24.80 -9.19 -5.80
CA ALA A 468 24.34 -10.42 -6.41
C ALA A 468 22.81 -10.42 -6.58
N VAL A 469 22.36 -10.94 -7.72
CA VAL A 469 20.94 -11.22 -8.02
C VAL A 469 20.83 -12.70 -8.37
N GLU A 470 19.88 -13.37 -7.76
CA GLU A 470 19.59 -14.79 -8.02
C GLU A 470 18.16 -14.91 -8.54
N LEU A 471 17.99 -15.45 -9.76
CA LEU A 471 16.71 -15.75 -10.36
C LEU A 471 16.39 -17.24 -10.20
N GLN A 472 15.25 -17.54 -9.61
CA GLN A 472 14.71 -18.89 -9.45
C GLN A 472 13.37 -18.99 -10.18
N GLY A 473 13.21 -19.99 -11.05
CA GLY A 473 12.00 -20.23 -11.82
C GLY A 473 12.05 -19.60 -13.21
N ASP A 474 10.89 -19.24 -13.75
CA ASP A 474 10.71 -18.79 -15.13
C ASP A 474 9.88 -17.48 -15.15
N LEU A 475 10.50 -16.39 -15.58
CA LEU A 475 9.84 -15.08 -15.73
C LEU A 475 8.80 -15.11 -16.86
N ASP A 476 9.13 -15.73 -17.99
CA ASP A 476 8.23 -15.78 -19.14
C ASP A 476 7.02 -16.69 -18.85
N GLY A 477 7.23 -17.75 -18.04
CA GLY A 477 6.17 -18.58 -17.47
C GLY A 477 5.43 -17.96 -16.28
N ARG A 478 5.76 -16.70 -15.90
CA ARG A 478 5.13 -15.95 -14.80
C ARG A 478 5.16 -16.68 -13.45
N ASN A 479 6.23 -17.43 -13.22
CA ASN A 479 6.46 -18.17 -11.98
C ASN A 479 7.93 -18.06 -11.59
N ALA A 480 8.26 -16.98 -10.89
CA ALA A 480 9.65 -16.65 -10.58
C ALA A 480 9.81 -15.95 -9.23
N THR A 481 10.99 -16.14 -8.65
CA THR A 481 11.50 -15.42 -7.48
C THR A 481 12.86 -14.82 -7.82
N VAL A 482 13.05 -13.53 -7.55
CA VAL A 482 14.30 -12.80 -7.72
C VAL A 482 14.79 -12.35 -6.35
N ILE A 483 15.99 -12.77 -5.97
CA ILE A 483 16.58 -12.52 -4.65
C ILE A 483 17.73 -11.53 -4.81
N TYR A 484 17.66 -10.41 -4.10
CA TYR A 484 18.69 -9.37 -4.12
C TYR A 484 19.56 -9.48 -2.88
N ARG A 485 20.86 -9.66 -3.07
CA ARG A 485 21.83 -9.83 -1.98
C ARG A 485 22.89 -8.74 -2.00
N ARG A 486 23.37 -8.40 -0.81
CA ARG A 486 24.53 -7.53 -0.62
C ARG A 486 25.41 -8.15 0.48
N LYS A 487 26.67 -8.40 0.14
CA LYS A 487 27.64 -9.07 1.04
C LYS A 487 27.10 -10.38 1.61
N GLY A 488 26.46 -11.18 0.74
CA GLY A 488 25.87 -12.47 1.08
C GLY A 488 24.53 -12.42 1.83
N ARG A 489 24.06 -11.24 2.24
CA ARG A 489 22.77 -11.05 2.94
C ARG A 489 21.65 -10.74 1.97
N THR A 490 20.49 -11.34 2.17
CA THR A 490 19.27 -10.99 1.45
C THR A 490 18.73 -9.64 1.95
N LEU A 491 18.52 -8.69 1.04
CA LEU A 491 17.94 -7.38 1.34
C LEU A 491 16.50 -7.25 0.81
N ALA A 492 16.20 -7.91 -0.30
CA ALA A 492 14.88 -7.91 -0.88
C ALA A 492 14.63 -9.17 -1.70
N VAL A 493 13.35 -9.46 -1.91
CA VAL A 493 12.86 -10.56 -2.75
C VAL A 493 11.70 -10.04 -3.60
N ALA A 494 11.77 -10.22 -4.92
CA ALA A 494 10.65 -9.98 -5.81
C ALA A 494 10.05 -11.31 -6.26
N THR A 495 8.72 -11.40 -6.37
CA THR A 495 8.03 -12.61 -6.84
C THR A 495 7.00 -12.28 -7.91
N ILE A 496 6.80 -13.24 -8.82
CA ILE A 496 5.71 -13.27 -9.80
C ILE A 496 5.05 -14.63 -9.68
N GLY A 497 3.73 -14.68 -9.42
CA GLY A 497 2.97 -15.93 -9.29
C GLY A 497 3.39 -16.83 -8.12
N ARG A 498 4.05 -16.28 -7.10
CA ARG A 498 4.57 -17.00 -5.93
C ARG A 498 4.23 -16.31 -4.62
N ASP A 499 2.96 -16.10 -4.36
CA ASP A 499 2.49 -15.29 -3.24
C ASP A 499 2.91 -15.87 -1.88
N ARG A 500 2.86 -17.19 -1.69
CA ARG A 500 3.34 -17.79 -0.43
C ARG A 500 4.84 -17.63 -0.21
N GLU A 501 5.64 -17.63 -1.29
CA GLU A 501 7.08 -17.35 -1.18
C GLU A 501 7.34 -15.87 -0.83
N SER A 502 6.50 -14.96 -1.33
CA SER A 502 6.52 -13.53 -0.95
C SER A 502 6.26 -13.37 0.56
N LEU A 503 5.20 -13.99 1.09
CA LEU A 503 4.91 -14.00 2.54
C LEU A 503 6.05 -14.61 3.36
N ALA A 504 6.58 -15.76 2.94
CA ALA A 504 7.69 -16.41 3.62
C ALA A 504 8.99 -15.57 3.57
N ALA A 505 9.19 -14.77 2.51
CA ALA A 505 10.31 -13.85 2.42
C ALA A 505 10.19 -12.71 3.44
N GLU A 506 9.00 -12.17 3.68
CA GLU A 506 8.74 -11.16 4.70
C GLU A 506 9.16 -11.67 6.10
N GLU A 507 8.74 -12.87 6.46
CA GLU A 507 9.08 -13.49 7.74
C GLU A 507 10.58 -13.80 7.87
N ARG A 508 11.20 -14.31 6.82
CA ARG A 508 12.66 -14.57 6.82
C ARG A 508 13.47 -13.30 7.05
N LEU A 509 13.12 -12.20 6.37
CA LEU A 509 13.83 -10.93 6.52
C LEU A 509 13.68 -10.33 7.93
N LEU A 510 12.57 -10.61 8.63
CA LEU A 510 12.37 -10.20 10.03
C LEU A 510 13.23 -11.01 11.01
N THR A 511 13.43 -12.30 10.74
CA THR A 511 14.04 -13.27 11.66
C THR A 511 15.53 -13.51 11.39
N GLU A 512 16.05 -13.13 10.21
CA GLU A 512 17.48 -13.28 9.90
C GLU A 512 18.37 -12.54 10.93
N PRO A 513 19.42 -13.19 11.44
CA PRO A 513 20.32 -12.58 12.42
C PRO A 513 20.94 -11.28 11.88
N ARG A 514 20.93 -10.25 12.71
CA ARG A 514 21.57 -8.97 12.38
C ARG A 514 23.10 -9.13 12.49
N PRO A 515 23.88 -8.51 11.59
CA PRO A 515 25.31 -8.42 11.81
C PRO A 515 25.55 -7.60 13.08
N THR A 516 26.27 -8.18 14.03
CA THR A 516 26.89 -7.42 15.11
C THR A 516 28.02 -6.60 14.50
N TYR A 517 27.81 -5.27 14.39
CA TYR A 517 28.87 -4.33 14.04
C TYR A 517 29.69 -3.96 15.27
#